data_64507217d06258956c56fb5fef1f182c
#
_entry.id   64507217d06258956c56fb5fef1f182c
#
_cell.length_a   1.000
_cell.length_b   1.000
_cell.length_c   1.000
_cell.angle_alpha   90.00
_cell.angle_beta   90.00
_cell.angle_gamma   90.00
#
_symmetry.space_group_name_H-M   'P 1'
#
loop_
_entity.id
_entity.type
_entity.pdbx_description
1 polymer ?
#
loop_
_entity_poly.entity_id
_entity_poly.type
_entity_poly.pdbx_seq_one_letter_code
_entity_poly.pdbx_strand_id
1 'polypeptide(L)'
;DGNLCKSCAAKLSPFFSERRRSTVEDIKRQLAYREENEKLVRDFNPDVMFDGSKKVYISTASEAFIVTGSSNWRSANPDIIKLSQVVAVDTNIKENREEIFFEDSDGNTKSYQPPRYECDYEFDVVIRVNSPWFDSIELEISDGSRPDSPYTDLYREYERKMNELKDTNYQRSQM
;
A
#
# COMPACT_ATOMS: atom_id res chain seq x y z
N ASP A 1 -30.25 1.56 -12.06
CA ASP A 1 -29.21 2.59 -12.01
C ASP A 1 -29.45 3.53 -10.83
N GLY A 2 -29.08 3.09 -9.65
CA GLY A 2 -29.15 3.93 -8.45
C GLY A 2 -27.86 4.72 -8.28
N ASN A 3 -27.96 6.04 -8.25
CA ASN A 3 -26.84 6.87 -7.88
C ASN A 3 -26.54 6.68 -6.39
N LEU A 4 -25.37 6.16 -6.06
CA LEU A 4 -24.89 6.09 -4.68
C LEU A 4 -24.72 7.50 -4.13
N CYS A 5 -25.36 7.82 -3.01
CA CYS A 5 -25.24 9.12 -2.38
C CYS A 5 -23.80 9.34 -1.87
N LYS A 6 -23.36 10.61 -1.84
CA LYS A 6 -21.98 10.98 -1.46
C LYS A 6 -21.59 10.44 -0.07
N SER A 7 -22.52 10.47 0.90
CA SER A 7 -22.27 9.96 2.26
C SER A 7 -22.09 8.44 2.30
N CYS A 8 -22.89 7.69 1.51
CA CYS A 8 -22.75 6.24 1.40
C CYS A 8 -21.44 5.87 0.67
N ALA A 9 -21.10 6.61 -0.40
CA ALA A 9 -19.85 6.41 -1.14
C ALA A 9 -18.63 6.59 -0.25
N ALA A 10 -18.62 7.54 0.67
CA ALA A 10 -17.53 7.80 1.60
C ALA A 10 -17.34 6.68 2.64
N LYS A 11 -18.38 5.89 2.90
CA LYS A 11 -18.31 4.76 3.86
C LYS A 11 -17.78 3.47 3.26
N LEU A 12 -17.71 3.36 1.94
CA LEU A 12 -17.18 2.16 1.28
C LEU A 12 -15.69 1.97 1.55
N SER A 13 -15.23 0.73 1.47
CA SER A 13 -13.81 0.40 1.57
C SER A 13 -13.00 1.17 0.54
N PRO A 14 -11.86 1.79 0.91
CA PRO A 14 -10.99 2.51 -0.03
C PRO A 14 -10.39 1.58 -1.11
N PHE A 15 -10.30 0.29 -0.86
CA PHE A 15 -9.80 -0.72 -1.81
C PHE A 15 -10.89 -1.29 -2.71
N PHE A 16 -12.17 -0.98 -2.44
CA PHE A 16 -13.29 -1.47 -3.23
C PHE A 16 -13.37 -0.76 -4.59
N SER A 17 -12.84 -1.39 -5.63
CA SER A 17 -12.72 -0.82 -6.98
C SER A 17 -13.96 -1.05 -7.88
N GLU A 18 -14.75 -2.10 -7.61
CA GLU A 18 -15.86 -2.54 -8.46
C GLU A 18 -17.17 -1.75 -8.29
N ARG A 19 -17.12 -0.55 -7.73
CA ARG A 19 -18.29 0.30 -7.42
C ARG A 19 -19.25 0.49 -8.59
N ARG A 20 -18.69 0.67 -9.81
CA ARG A 20 -19.48 0.96 -11.02
C ARG A 20 -20.17 -0.26 -11.60
N ARG A 21 -19.71 -1.45 -11.24
CA ARG A 21 -20.26 -2.73 -11.68
C ARG A 21 -21.12 -3.42 -10.63
N SER A 22 -21.15 -2.86 -9.42
CA SER A 22 -21.85 -3.43 -8.28
C SER A 22 -23.34 -3.17 -8.37
N THR A 23 -24.12 -4.16 -7.94
CA THR A 23 -25.56 -4.03 -7.74
C THR A 23 -25.86 -3.25 -6.46
N VAL A 24 -27.10 -2.83 -6.28
CA VAL A 24 -27.57 -2.21 -5.03
C VAL A 24 -27.39 -3.16 -3.85
N GLU A 25 -27.61 -4.45 -4.05
CA GLU A 25 -27.41 -5.46 -3.02
C GLU A 25 -25.93 -5.65 -2.64
N ASP A 26 -25.02 -5.55 -3.62
CA ASP A 26 -23.57 -5.58 -3.34
C ASP A 26 -23.15 -4.38 -2.49
N ILE A 27 -23.66 -3.20 -2.79
CA ILE A 27 -23.39 -1.98 -2.02
C ILE A 27 -23.95 -2.11 -0.59
N LYS A 28 -25.16 -2.62 -0.41
CA LYS A 28 -25.71 -2.85 0.92
C LYS A 28 -24.88 -3.84 1.74
N ARG A 29 -24.43 -4.93 1.13
CA ARG A 29 -23.54 -5.91 1.77
C ARG A 29 -22.18 -5.29 2.14
N GLN A 30 -21.65 -4.45 1.27
CA GLN A 30 -20.39 -3.74 1.55
C GLN A 30 -20.56 -2.77 2.74
N LEU A 31 -21.64 -2.02 2.78
CA LEU A 31 -21.93 -1.11 3.92
C LEU A 31 -22.11 -1.88 5.24
N ALA A 32 -22.80 -3.02 5.23
CA ALA A 32 -22.91 -3.88 6.41
C ALA A 32 -21.53 -4.42 6.85
N TYR A 33 -20.71 -4.83 5.92
CA TYR A 33 -19.32 -5.21 6.19
C TYR A 33 -18.52 -4.06 6.84
N ARG A 34 -18.70 -2.82 6.38
CA ARG A 34 -18.02 -1.63 6.93
C ARG A 34 -18.45 -1.34 8.38
N GLU A 35 -19.73 -1.55 8.72
CA GLU A 35 -20.22 -1.40 10.09
C GLU A 35 -19.64 -2.47 11.03
N GLU A 36 -19.55 -3.72 10.59
CA GLU A 36 -18.88 -4.78 11.36
C GLU A 36 -17.37 -4.51 11.49
N ASN A 37 -16.76 -3.99 10.45
CA ASN A 37 -15.33 -3.64 10.46
C ASN A 37 -15.00 -2.56 11.52
N GLU A 38 -15.90 -1.60 11.77
CA GLU A 38 -15.71 -0.60 12.83
C GLU A 38 -15.53 -1.22 14.21
N LYS A 39 -16.26 -2.31 14.48
CA LYS A 39 -16.14 -3.05 15.75
C LYS A 39 -14.75 -3.71 15.84
N LEU A 40 -14.30 -4.33 14.77
CA LEU A 40 -12.97 -4.94 14.70
C LEU A 40 -11.84 -3.91 14.86
N VAL A 41 -12.00 -2.72 14.28
CA VAL A 41 -11.01 -1.62 14.43
C VAL A 41 -10.87 -1.16 15.88
N ARG A 42 -11.97 -1.13 16.64
CA ARG A 42 -11.92 -0.76 18.07
C ARG A 42 -11.06 -1.71 18.88
N ASP A 43 -11.12 -3.00 18.57
CA ASP A 43 -10.42 -4.07 19.30
C ASP A 43 -9.03 -4.39 18.71
N PHE A 44 -8.69 -3.75 17.58
CA PHE A 44 -7.41 -3.98 16.91
C PHE A 44 -6.25 -3.29 17.64
N ASN A 45 -5.27 -4.08 18.08
CA ASN A 45 -4.08 -3.60 18.75
C ASN A 45 -2.84 -4.07 17.99
N PRO A 46 -2.23 -3.20 17.15
CA PRO A 46 -1.03 -3.55 16.39
C PRO A 46 0.21 -3.60 17.28
N ASP A 47 1.08 -4.56 17.04
CA ASP A 47 2.38 -4.73 17.66
C ASP A 47 3.54 -4.67 16.66
N VAL A 48 3.25 -4.65 15.36
CA VAL A 48 4.23 -4.48 14.28
C VAL A 48 3.77 -3.40 13.31
N MET A 49 4.69 -2.56 12.84
CA MET A 49 4.41 -1.49 11.89
C MET A 49 5.48 -1.43 10.80
N PHE A 50 5.04 -1.21 9.57
CA PHE A 50 5.91 -0.88 8.44
C PHE A 50 5.51 0.46 7.84
N ASP A 51 6.50 1.35 7.65
CA ASP A 51 6.31 2.62 6.97
C ASP A 51 6.39 2.48 5.44
N GLY A 52 5.59 3.29 4.75
CA GLY A 52 5.57 3.33 3.31
C GLY A 52 4.64 4.44 2.80
N SER A 53 4.33 4.41 1.52
CA SER A 53 3.31 5.28 0.91
C SER A 53 1.95 5.15 1.60
N LYS A 54 1.72 3.96 2.16
CA LYS A 54 0.71 3.65 3.17
C LYS A 54 1.40 2.89 4.30
N LYS A 55 0.92 3.05 5.53
CA LYS A 55 1.43 2.29 6.68
C LYS A 55 0.73 0.95 6.79
N VAL A 56 1.50 -0.07 7.13
CA VAL A 56 0.99 -1.41 7.43
C VAL A 56 1.11 -1.64 8.92
N TYR A 57 0.00 -1.90 9.58
CA TYR A 57 -0.04 -2.26 10.98
C TYR A 57 -0.50 -3.70 11.12
N ILE A 58 0.23 -4.50 11.84
CA ILE A 58 -0.05 -5.92 12.06
C ILE A 58 -0.30 -6.16 13.55
N SER A 59 -1.36 -6.89 13.86
CA SER A 59 -1.61 -7.43 15.18
C SER A 59 -1.35 -8.93 15.16
N THR A 60 -0.30 -9.37 15.88
CA THR A 60 0.03 -10.78 15.98
C THR A 60 -0.99 -11.54 16.81
N ALA A 61 -1.58 -10.87 17.82
CA ALA A 61 -2.58 -11.47 18.69
C ALA A 61 -3.91 -11.77 17.99
N SER A 62 -4.34 -10.90 17.07
CA SER A 62 -5.57 -11.09 16.28
C SER A 62 -5.33 -11.73 14.91
N GLU A 63 -4.07 -11.99 14.56
CA GLU A 63 -3.64 -12.52 13.25
C GLU A 63 -4.24 -11.73 12.08
N ALA A 64 -4.19 -10.41 12.20
CA ALA A 64 -4.79 -9.48 11.26
C ALA A 64 -3.89 -8.28 11.01
N PHE A 65 -4.14 -7.58 9.91
CA PHE A 65 -3.44 -6.36 9.56
C PHE A 65 -4.37 -5.33 8.92
N ILE A 66 -3.91 -4.09 8.90
CA ILE A 66 -4.50 -2.98 8.15
C ILE A 66 -3.44 -2.30 7.30
N VAL A 67 -3.88 -1.73 6.19
CA VAL A 67 -3.06 -0.84 5.34
C VAL A 67 -3.80 0.49 5.23
N THR A 68 -3.16 1.57 5.65
CA THR A 68 -3.82 2.88 5.72
C THR A 68 -2.84 4.02 5.49
N GLY A 69 -3.30 5.05 4.77
CA GLY A 69 -2.60 6.34 4.65
C GLY A 69 -2.95 7.33 5.76
N SER A 70 -3.90 7.01 6.63
CA SER A 70 -4.37 7.91 7.70
C SER A 70 -3.53 7.76 8.96
N SER A 71 -3.06 8.89 9.51
CA SER A 71 -2.42 8.93 10.83
C SER A 71 -3.42 8.64 11.96
N ASN A 72 -4.68 9.05 11.77
CA ASN A 72 -5.78 8.76 12.70
C ASN A 72 -6.60 7.57 12.17
N TRP A 73 -5.95 6.44 11.98
CA TRP A 73 -6.57 5.27 11.36
C TRP A 73 -7.74 4.68 12.15
N ARG A 74 -7.77 4.86 13.49
CA ARG A 74 -8.89 4.35 14.30
C ARG A 74 -10.24 4.98 13.93
N SER A 75 -10.24 6.26 13.52
CA SER A 75 -11.46 6.95 13.06
C SER A 75 -11.71 6.81 11.56
N ALA A 76 -10.74 6.35 10.80
CA ALA A 76 -10.84 6.18 9.35
C ALA A 76 -11.48 4.84 8.94
N ASN A 77 -11.73 3.95 9.89
CA ASN A 77 -12.26 2.61 9.66
C ASN A 77 -11.50 1.85 8.56
N PRO A 78 -10.17 1.62 8.69
CA PRO A 78 -9.43 0.83 7.72
C PRO A 78 -9.89 -0.62 7.73
N ASP A 79 -9.85 -1.28 6.58
CA ASP A 79 -10.25 -2.69 6.49
C ASP A 79 -9.34 -3.58 7.33
N ILE A 80 -9.92 -4.32 8.27
CA ILE A 80 -9.23 -5.37 9.01
C ILE A 80 -9.17 -6.61 8.13
N ILE A 81 -7.95 -7.01 7.78
CA ILE A 81 -7.70 -8.14 6.89
C ILE A 81 -7.02 -9.23 7.71
N LYS A 82 -7.56 -10.44 7.69
CA LYS A 82 -6.92 -11.58 8.36
C LYS A 82 -5.69 -12.02 7.61
N LEU A 83 -4.63 -12.40 8.30
CA LEU A 83 -3.44 -12.95 7.68
C LEU A 83 -3.75 -14.21 6.86
N SER A 84 -4.75 -15.00 7.29
CA SER A 84 -5.24 -16.17 6.55
C SER A 84 -5.89 -15.83 5.19
N GLN A 85 -6.24 -14.57 4.93
CA GLN A 85 -6.74 -14.12 3.63
C GLN A 85 -5.64 -13.75 2.65
N VAL A 86 -4.38 -13.65 3.10
CA VAL A 86 -3.24 -13.37 2.22
C VAL A 86 -2.95 -14.57 1.35
N VAL A 87 -3.01 -14.38 0.04
CA VAL A 87 -2.73 -15.41 -0.97
C VAL A 87 -1.26 -15.37 -1.39
N ALA A 88 -0.73 -14.17 -1.58
CA ALA A 88 0.65 -13.93 -1.96
C ALA A 88 1.09 -12.52 -1.59
N VAL A 89 2.40 -12.33 -1.44
CA VAL A 89 3.02 -11.00 -1.34
C VAL A 89 4.10 -10.91 -2.41
N ASP A 90 3.82 -10.10 -3.43
CA ASP A 90 4.76 -9.85 -4.52
C ASP A 90 5.57 -8.60 -4.20
N THR A 91 6.86 -8.65 -4.45
CA THR A 91 7.80 -7.55 -4.22
C THR A 91 8.59 -7.25 -5.48
N ASN A 92 8.82 -5.98 -5.75
CA ASN A 92 9.60 -5.53 -6.89
C ASN A 92 10.43 -4.31 -6.51
N ILE A 93 11.68 -4.27 -6.96
CA ILE A 93 12.54 -3.10 -6.85
C ILE A 93 12.71 -2.54 -8.26
N LYS A 94 12.24 -1.32 -8.47
CA LYS A 94 12.29 -0.64 -9.77
C LYS A 94 13.32 0.47 -9.72
N GLU A 95 14.25 0.46 -10.67
CA GLU A 95 15.15 1.58 -10.94
C GLU A 95 14.43 2.59 -11.84
N ASN A 96 14.29 3.82 -11.37
CA ASN A 96 13.90 4.96 -12.18
C ASN A 96 15.14 5.73 -12.57
N ARG A 97 15.27 6.09 -13.85
CA ARG A 97 16.45 6.72 -14.39
C ARG A 97 16.04 7.89 -15.28
N GLU A 98 16.50 9.09 -14.92
CA GLU A 98 16.23 10.32 -15.66
C GLU A 98 17.52 10.98 -16.10
N GLU A 99 17.60 11.44 -17.38
CA GLU A 99 18.75 12.15 -17.88
C GLU A 99 18.78 13.58 -17.29
N ILE A 100 19.98 13.99 -16.85
CA ILE A 100 20.25 15.35 -16.39
C ILE A 100 20.72 16.20 -17.58
N PHE A 101 20.07 17.33 -17.78
CA PHE A 101 20.40 18.30 -18.80
C PHE A 101 21.04 19.54 -18.17
N PHE A 102 21.75 20.32 -18.95
CA PHE A 102 22.23 21.65 -18.58
C PHE A 102 21.74 22.71 -19.56
N GLU A 103 21.69 23.92 -19.11
CA GLU A 103 21.37 25.09 -19.95
C GLU A 103 22.67 25.76 -20.37
N ASP A 104 22.86 25.98 -21.69
CA ASP A 104 24.04 26.66 -22.20
C ASP A 104 23.89 28.19 -22.07
N SER A 105 24.94 28.94 -22.46
CA SER A 105 24.97 30.39 -22.39
C SER A 105 23.86 31.10 -23.19
N ASP A 106 23.29 30.42 -24.16
CA ASP A 106 22.23 30.94 -25.01
C ASP A 106 20.81 30.53 -24.53
N GLY A 107 20.72 29.84 -23.38
CA GLY A 107 19.47 29.38 -22.76
C GLY A 107 18.91 28.11 -23.39
N ASN A 108 19.70 27.35 -24.16
CA ASN A 108 19.28 26.08 -24.73
C ASN A 108 19.58 24.91 -23.80
N THR A 109 18.63 24.00 -23.65
CA THR A 109 18.80 22.76 -22.91
C THR A 109 19.63 21.77 -23.71
N LYS A 110 20.70 21.25 -23.12
CA LYS A 110 21.64 20.30 -23.73
C LYS A 110 21.98 19.14 -22.83
N SER A 111 22.24 17.97 -23.45
CA SER A 111 22.78 16.78 -22.77
C SER A 111 24.27 16.95 -22.47
N TYR A 112 24.70 16.41 -21.31
CA TYR A 112 26.13 16.22 -21.04
C TYR A 112 26.76 15.23 -22.02
N GLN A 113 28.07 15.34 -22.23
CA GLN A 113 28.86 14.44 -23.05
C GLN A 113 29.97 13.82 -22.21
N PRO A 114 29.86 12.55 -21.76
CA PRO A 114 28.75 11.62 -21.95
C PRO A 114 27.49 12.01 -21.15
N PRO A 115 26.30 11.49 -21.51
CA PRO A 115 25.06 11.76 -20.76
C PRO A 115 25.17 11.43 -19.29
N ARG A 116 24.55 12.25 -18.43
CA ARG A 116 24.48 12.04 -16.98
C ARG A 116 23.05 11.72 -16.59
N TYR A 117 22.89 10.87 -15.56
CA TYR A 117 21.60 10.40 -15.11
C TYR A 117 21.48 10.55 -13.58
N GLU A 118 20.29 10.90 -13.15
CA GLU A 118 19.85 10.67 -11.77
C GLU A 118 19.07 9.37 -11.71
N CYS A 119 19.28 8.61 -10.65
CA CYS A 119 18.58 7.36 -10.41
C CYS A 119 17.92 7.41 -9.05
N ASP A 120 16.74 6.80 -8.94
CA ASP A 120 16.12 6.44 -7.67
C ASP A 120 15.56 5.02 -7.76
N TYR A 121 15.36 4.42 -6.59
CA TYR A 121 14.86 3.06 -6.45
C TYR A 121 13.54 3.05 -5.70
N GLU A 122 12.55 2.42 -6.30
CA GLU A 122 11.19 2.26 -5.79
C GLU A 122 10.98 0.82 -5.34
N PHE A 123 10.52 0.65 -4.11
CA PHE A 123 10.33 -0.66 -3.47
C PHE A 123 8.84 -0.96 -3.38
N ASP A 124 8.32 -1.62 -4.40
CA ASP A 124 6.90 -1.91 -4.54
C ASP A 124 6.52 -3.22 -3.87
N VAL A 125 5.40 -3.20 -3.16
CA VAL A 125 4.79 -4.38 -2.56
C VAL A 125 3.34 -4.48 -2.99
N VAL A 126 2.93 -5.66 -3.44
CA VAL A 126 1.54 -6.00 -3.74
C VAL A 126 1.13 -7.15 -2.84
N ILE A 127 0.20 -6.90 -1.94
CA ILE A 127 -0.40 -7.91 -1.08
C ILE A 127 -1.66 -8.41 -1.76
N ARG A 128 -1.65 -9.66 -2.18
CA ARG A 128 -2.82 -10.32 -2.78
C ARG A 128 -3.64 -10.98 -1.69
N VAL A 129 -4.94 -10.71 -1.68
CA VAL A 129 -5.85 -11.19 -0.65
C VAL A 129 -7.08 -11.86 -1.24
N ASN A 130 -7.61 -12.82 -0.53
CA ASN A 130 -8.91 -13.43 -0.82
C ASN A 130 -10.00 -12.67 -0.03
N SER A 131 -10.57 -11.65 -0.66
CA SER A 131 -11.66 -10.85 -0.11
C SER A 131 -12.77 -10.71 -1.17
N PRO A 132 -14.05 -10.65 -0.79
CA PRO A 132 -15.13 -10.41 -1.74
C PRO A 132 -15.14 -8.96 -2.29
N TRP A 133 -14.32 -8.05 -1.74
CA TRP A 133 -14.39 -6.63 -2.05
C TRP A 133 -13.19 -6.10 -2.82
N PHE A 134 -12.05 -6.73 -2.69
CA PHE A 134 -10.81 -6.40 -3.39
C PHE A 134 -9.86 -7.61 -3.37
N ASP A 135 -8.97 -7.68 -4.32
CA ASP A 135 -8.04 -8.80 -4.51
C ASP A 135 -6.56 -8.43 -4.28
N SER A 136 -6.24 -7.14 -4.25
CA SER A 136 -4.87 -6.68 -4.03
C SER A 136 -4.81 -5.32 -3.35
N ILE A 137 -3.72 -5.11 -2.61
CA ILE A 137 -3.36 -3.84 -1.98
C ILE A 137 -1.93 -3.52 -2.39
N GLU A 138 -1.73 -2.35 -2.98
CA GLU A 138 -0.43 -1.86 -3.44
C GLU A 138 0.11 -0.80 -2.50
N LEU A 139 1.38 -0.88 -2.19
CA LEU A 139 2.11 0.13 -1.44
C LEU A 139 3.60 0.16 -1.82
N GLU A 140 4.26 1.28 -1.55
CA GLU A 140 5.71 1.46 -1.66
C GLU A 140 6.31 1.52 -0.27
N ILE A 141 7.41 0.80 -0.03
CA ILE A 141 8.21 0.96 1.19
C ILE A 141 9.02 2.24 1.06
N SER A 142 8.74 3.22 1.92
CA SER A 142 9.41 4.52 1.91
C SER A 142 9.14 5.25 3.22
N ASP A 143 10.09 6.04 3.68
CA ASP A 143 9.93 7.00 4.79
C ASP A 143 9.89 8.46 4.29
N GLY A 144 9.64 8.65 3.00
CA GLY A 144 9.53 9.95 2.33
C GLY A 144 10.66 10.25 1.35
N SER A 145 11.67 9.40 1.27
CA SER A 145 12.76 9.49 0.29
C SER A 145 13.02 8.15 -0.38
N ARG A 146 13.56 8.19 -1.59
CA ARG A 146 14.02 7.01 -2.32
C ARG A 146 15.55 6.95 -2.33
N PRO A 147 16.16 5.77 -2.18
CA PRO A 147 17.61 5.65 -2.34
C PRO A 147 18.02 5.92 -3.79
N ASP A 148 19.16 6.56 -3.98
CA ASP A 148 19.74 6.90 -5.28
C ASP A 148 20.74 5.86 -5.81
N SER A 149 21.08 4.89 -4.98
CA SER A 149 22.05 3.84 -5.30
C SER A 149 21.77 2.55 -4.51
N PRO A 150 21.98 1.36 -5.10
CA PRO A 150 21.85 0.09 -4.40
C PRO A 150 22.95 -0.15 -3.34
N TYR A 151 23.92 0.73 -3.23
CA TYR A 151 25.01 0.64 -2.24
C TYR A 151 24.76 1.46 -0.98
N THR A 152 23.67 2.22 -0.92
CA THR A 152 23.30 3.04 0.25
C THR A 152 22.72 2.20 1.38
N ASP A 153 22.85 2.69 2.61
CA ASP A 153 22.22 2.06 3.78
C ASP A 153 20.71 2.13 3.70
N LEU A 154 20.16 3.22 3.13
CA LEU A 154 18.74 3.38 2.90
C LEU A 154 18.16 2.30 1.97
N TYR A 155 18.87 1.97 0.88
CA TYR A 155 18.49 0.87 -0.01
C TYR A 155 18.41 -0.47 0.73
N ARG A 156 19.44 -0.79 1.51
CA ARG A 156 19.51 -2.03 2.29
C ARG A 156 18.41 -2.08 3.36
N GLU A 157 18.10 -0.95 3.98
CA GLU A 157 17.02 -0.84 4.96
C GLU A 157 15.66 -1.12 4.33
N TYR A 158 15.35 -0.52 3.19
CA TYR A 158 14.09 -0.73 2.50
C TYR A 158 13.95 -2.16 1.96
N GLU A 159 15.02 -2.72 1.41
CA GLU A 159 15.04 -4.12 0.99
C GLU A 159 14.77 -5.08 2.16
N ARG A 160 15.38 -4.83 3.32
CA ARG A 160 15.14 -5.60 4.54
C ARG A 160 13.68 -5.48 5.00
N LYS A 161 13.15 -4.26 5.09
CA LYS A 161 11.74 -4.02 5.47
C LYS A 161 10.76 -4.70 4.53
N MET A 162 11.02 -4.62 3.22
CA MET A 162 10.20 -5.27 2.21
C MET A 162 10.17 -6.80 2.38
N ASN A 163 11.33 -7.40 2.63
CA ASN A 163 11.44 -8.84 2.88
C ASN A 163 10.78 -9.25 4.20
N GLU A 164 10.96 -8.47 5.28
CA GLU A 164 10.28 -8.70 6.56
C GLU A 164 8.75 -8.64 6.42
N LEU A 165 8.22 -7.66 5.68
CA LEU A 165 6.80 -7.55 5.40
C LEU A 165 6.28 -8.77 4.64
N LYS A 166 7.02 -9.21 3.61
CA LYS A 166 6.70 -10.41 2.85
C LYS A 166 6.67 -11.66 3.75
N ASP A 167 7.70 -11.86 4.56
CA ASP A 167 7.82 -13.02 5.43
C ASP A 167 6.74 -13.03 6.51
N THR A 168 6.46 -11.88 7.13
CA THR A 168 5.44 -11.77 8.18
C THR A 168 4.05 -12.10 7.66
N ASN A 169 3.69 -11.61 6.47
CA ASN A 169 2.37 -11.85 5.89
C ASN A 169 2.25 -13.25 5.29
N TYR A 170 3.31 -13.76 4.65
CA TYR A 170 3.26 -15.03 3.94
C TYR A 170 3.41 -16.24 4.86
N GLN A 171 4.37 -16.23 5.79
CA GLN A 171 4.59 -17.39 6.69
C GLN A 171 3.40 -17.64 7.61
N ARG A 172 2.71 -16.58 8.06
CA ARG A 172 1.55 -16.71 8.93
C ARG A 172 0.26 -17.09 8.19
N SER A 173 0.18 -16.84 6.88
CA SER A 173 -0.95 -17.29 6.07
C SER A 173 -0.95 -18.81 5.83
N GLN A 174 0.19 -19.48 6.05
CA GLN A 174 0.37 -20.93 5.87
C GLN A 174 0.20 -21.74 7.17
N MET A 175 0.09 -21.08 8.29
CA MET A 175 -0.16 -21.70 9.61
C MET A 175 -1.65 -21.78 9.90
#